data_9dae39f1513d8dcd927f3b40c011fb85
#
_entry.id   9dae39f1513d8dcd927f3b40c011fb85
#
_cell.length_a   1.000
_cell.length_b   1.000
_cell.length_c   1.000
_cell.angle_alpha   90.00
_cell.angle_beta   90.00
_cell.angle_gamma   90.00
#
_symmetry.space_group_name_H-M   'P 1'
#
loop_
_entity.id
_entity.type
_entity.pdbx_description
1 polymer ?
#
loop_
_entity_poly.entity_id
_entity_poly.type
_entity_poly.pdbx_seq_one_letter_code
_entity_poly.pdbx_strand_id
1 'polypeptide(L)'
;EIPSWVYKILLVLAAMIWGFSFVVMKDVVAVMPPAWLLGIRFTLAGFILLFILRKRVKAHFSKRALGAGMVLAVFDFSAFLAQTVGLQHTTPGINAFLTATYCVVVPFAWWVLMRKRPSFFNIGAAGIAVVGIWLVSVTTSGQTFSIGFGESLTMVSSVLFAVHIVFVSKFTEKHDALMLTVFQFITEGCFGCIVGAVTETLPTAAVITPTIVGQMAFLIVFASIIAFGIQNVSLAYVNPSQAALLLSLESVFGVLFSVLLYGEVMTSRLLVGFALIFVAILVNEVVAPRVEAKRAIVAFGRDKWKEDGPHD
;
A
#
# COMPACT_ATOMS: atom_id res chain seq x y z
N GLU A 1 -1.46 -24.93 -17.45
CA GLU A 1 -1.22 -24.07 -16.27
C GLU A 1 -0.43 -22.84 -16.67
N ILE A 2 -0.79 -21.68 -16.17
CA ILE A 2 -0.06 -20.42 -16.44
C ILE A 2 1.25 -20.45 -15.64
N PRO A 3 2.43 -20.25 -16.27
CA PRO A 3 3.70 -20.26 -15.56
C PRO A 3 3.81 -19.14 -14.50
N SER A 4 4.50 -19.40 -13.39
CA SER A 4 4.61 -18.45 -12.27
C SER A 4 5.27 -17.10 -12.65
N TRP A 5 6.10 -17.07 -13.68
CA TRP A 5 6.71 -15.83 -14.16
C TRP A 5 5.69 -14.85 -14.76
N VAL A 6 4.57 -15.33 -15.30
CA VAL A 6 3.50 -14.47 -15.83
C VAL A 6 2.89 -13.67 -14.67
N TYR A 7 2.60 -14.32 -13.53
CA TYR A 7 2.07 -13.64 -12.35
C TYR A 7 3.06 -12.62 -11.78
N LYS A 8 4.38 -12.87 -11.88
CA LYS A 8 5.41 -11.89 -11.48
C LYS A 8 5.40 -10.67 -12.38
N ILE A 9 5.26 -10.83 -13.70
CA ILE A 9 5.10 -9.71 -14.63
C ILE A 9 3.82 -8.93 -14.33
N LEU A 10 2.71 -9.60 -14.05
CA LEU A 10 1.46 -8.96 -13.68
C LEU A 10 1.61 -8.12 -12.39
N LEU A 11 2.36 -8.60 -11.38
CA LEU A 11 2.65 -7.83 -10.17
C LEU A 11 3.50 -6.58 -10.47
N VAL A 12 4.47 -6.67 -11.36
CA VAL A 12 5.23 -5.49 -11.82
C VAL A 12 4.33 -4.50 -12.56
N LEU A 13 3.39 -5.00 -13.37
CA LEU A 13 2.39 -4.17 -14.04
C LEU A 13 1.47 -3.46 -13.02
N ALA A 14 1.01 -4.17 -12.00
CA ALA A 14 0.22 -3.56 -10.92
C ALA A 14 1.02 -2.47 -10.18
N ALA A 15 2.29 -2.72 -9.85
CA ALA A 15 3.18 -1.74 -9.26
C ALA A 15 3.39 -0.51 -10.16
N MET A 16 3.51 -0.71 -11.47
CA MET A 16 3.61 0.37 -12.45
C MET A 16 2.32 1.19 -12.52
N ILE A 17 1.15 0.55 -12.51
CA ILE A 17 -0.16 1.23 -12.49
C ILE A 17 -0.29 2.08 -11.22
N TRP A 18 0.07 1.55 -10.05
CA TRP A 18 0.02 2.30 -8.81
C TRP A 18 1.06 3.43 -8.78
N GLY A 19 2.28 3.20 -9.26
CA GLY A 19 3.28 4.25 -9.40
C GLY A 19 2.80 5.41 -10.26
N PHE A 20 2.19 5.13 -11.40
CA PHE A 20 1.58 6.16 -12.26
C PHE A 20 0.37 6.84 -11.59
N SER A 21 -0.39 6.11 -10.77
CA SER A 21 -1.56 6.66 -10.09
C SER A 21 -1.24 7.82 -9.15
N PHE A 22 -0.02 7.92 -8.59
CA PHE A 22 0.38 9.05 -7.76
C PHE A 22 0.39 10.37 -8.55
N VAL A 23 0.85 10.34 -9.80
CA VAL A 23 0.84 11.52 -10.69
C VAL A 23 -0.60 11.89 -11.04
N VAL A 24 -1.39 10.91 -11.47
CA VAL A 24 -2.81 11.12 -11.80
C VAL A 24 -3.60 11.65 -10.59
N MET A 25 -3.36 11.07 -9.40
CA MET A 25 -3.99 11.55 -8.16
C MET A 25 -3.62 12.98 -7.82
N LYS A 26 -2.35 13.39 -8.07
CA LYS A 26 -1.89 14.76 -7.82
C LYS A 26 -2.65 15.78 -8.67
N ASP A 27 -2.89 15.44 -9.95
CA ASP A 27 -3.68 16.30 -10.84
C ASP A 27 -5.14 16.38 -10.38
N VAL A 28 -5.75 15.24 -10.08
CA VAL A 28 -7.18 15.22 -9.68
C VAL A 28 -7.38 15.95 -8.36
N VAL A 29 -6.50 15.75 -7.36
CA VAL A 29 -6.65 16.37 -6.04
C VAL A 29 -6.37 17.87 -6.04
N ALA A 30 -5.77 18.39 -7.10
CA ALA A 30 -5.61 19.84 -7.30
C ALA A 30 -6.94 20.55 -7.56
N VAL A 31 -7.95 19.83 -8.07
CA VAL A 31 -9.26 20.39 -8.46
C VAL A 31 -10.45 19.73 -7.77
N MET A 32 -10.27 18.54 -7.23
CA MET A 32 -11.32 17.77 -6.53
C MET A 32 -10.91 17.54 -5.08
N PRO A 33 -11.77 17.84 -4.11
CA PRO A 33 -11.46 17.61 -2.70
C PRO A 33 -11.17 16.12 -2.40
N PRO A 34 -10.21 15.81 -1.51
CA PRO A 34 -9.72 14.45 -1.28
C PRO A 34 -10.79 13.42 -0.91
N ALA A 35 -11.69 13.76 0.01
CA ALA A 35 -12.71 12.80 0.45
C ALA A 35 -13.74 12.52 -0.65
N TRP A 36 -14.15 13.54 -1.43
CA TRP A 36 -15.02 13.34 -2.59
C TRP A 36 -14.33 12.51 -3.68
N LEU A 37 -13.05 12.76 -3.95
CA LEU A 37 -12.27 11.94 -4.89
C LEU A 37 -12.30 10.47 -4.48
N LEU A 38 -11.97 10.16 -3.23
CA LEU A 38 -11.96 8.79 -2.72
C LEU A 38 -13.38 8.19 -2.65
N GLY A 39 -14.37 8.98 -2.25
CA GLY A 39 -15.77 8.58 -2.20
C GLY A 39 -16.29 8.13 -3.55
N ILE A 40 -16.09 8.92 -4.60
CA ILE A 40 -16.49 8.59 -5.97
C ILE A 40 -15.70 7.39 -6.49
N ARG A 41 -14.37 7.40 -6.33
CA ARG A 41 -13.47 6.34 -6.79
C ARG A 41 -13.87 4.98 -6.24
N PHE A 42 -13.97 4.84 -4.92
CA PHE A 42 -14.23 3.56 -4.27
C PHE A 42 -15.68 3.13 -4.36
N THR A 43 -16.65 4.07 -4.38
CA THR A 43 -18.05 3.74 -4.65
C THR A 43 -18.21 3.08 -6.02
N LEU A 44 -17.69 3.71 -7.07
CA LEU A 44 -17.79 3.17 -8.42
C LEU A 44 -17.01 1.86 -8.57
N ALA A 45 -15.76 1.79 -8.06
CA ALA A 45 -14.98 0.56 -8.07
C ALA A 45 -15.69 -0.58 -7.33
N GLY A 46 -16.25 -0.32 -6.14
CA GLY A 46 -16.97 -1.29 -5.34
C GLY A 46 -18.23 -1.82 -6.03
N PHE A 47 -19.05 -0.96 -6.63
CA PHE A 47 -20.24 -1.39 -7.36
C PHE A 47 -19.90 -2.16 -8.65
N ILE A 48 -18.87 -1.74 -9.40
CA ILE A 48 -18.41 -2.48 -10.59
C ILE A 48 -17.92 -3.87 -10.17
N LEU A 49 -17.09 -3.98 -9.12
CA LEU A 49 -16.64 -5.26 -8.60
C LEU A 49 -17.81 -6.12 -8.07
N LEU A 50 -18.75 -5.51 -7.36
CA LEU A 50 -19.95 -6.22 -6.89
C LEU A 50 -20.73 -6.82 -8.07
N PHE A 51 -20.92 -6.06 -9.15
CA PHE A 51 -21.61 -6.55 -10.35
C PHE A 51 -20.86 -7.71 -11.01
N ILE A 52 -19.53 -7.58 -11.18
CA ILE A 52 -18.68 -8.62 -11.79
C ILE A 52 -18.64 -9.87 -10.90
N LEU A 53 -18.48 -9.70 -9.60
CA LEU A 53 -18.27 -10.78 -8.63
C LEU A 53 -19.58 -11.22 -7.92
N ARG A 54 -20.76 -10.78 -8.38
CA ARG A 54 -22.06 -11.01 -7.72
C ARG A 54 -22.33 -12.45 -7.31
N LYS A 55 -21.96 -13.41 -8.17
CA LYS A 55 -22.13 -14.84 -7.88
C LYS A 55 -21.21 -15.30 -6.73
N ARG A 56 -19.97 -14.83 -6.74
CA ARG A 56 -18.96 -15.14 -5.72
C ARG A 56 -19.31 -14.50 -4.37
N VAL A 57 -19.72 -13.24 -4.39
CA VAL A 57 -20.19 -12.52 -3.19
C VAL A 57 -21.39 -13.24 -2.58
N LYS A 58 -22.40 -13.61 -3.40
CA LYS A 58 -23.59 -14.36 -2.92
C LYS A 58 -23.22 -15.71 -2.31
N ALA A 59 -22.24 -16.43 -2.88
CA ALA A 59 -21.83 -17.75 -2.40
C ALA A 59 -21.08 -17.70 -1.06
N HIS A 60 -20.32 -16.63 -0.78
CA HIS A 60 -19.46 -16.52 0.41
C HIS A 60 -19.97 -15.48 1.41
N PHE A 61 -21.14 -14.87 1.18
CA PHE A 61 -21.69 -13.81 2.02
C PHE A 61 -21.89 -14.29 3.46
N SER A 62 -21.38 -13.52 4.41
CA SER A 62 -21.70 -13.65 5.83
C SER A 62 -21.65 -12.27 6.51
N LYS A 63 -22.44 -12.09 7.58
CA LYS A 63 -22.39 -10.85 8.39
C LYS A 63 -20.99 -10.62 8.97
N ARG A 64 -20.25 -11.69 9.28
CA ARG A 64 -18.87 -11.61 9.78
C ARG A 64 -17.91 -11.09 8.69
N ALA A 65 -18.07 -11.57 7.46
CA ALA A 65 -17.28 -11.09 6.33
C ALA A 65 -17.58 -9.62 6.00
N LEU A 66 -18.85 -9.21 6.08
CA LEU A 66 -19.23 -7.80 5.94
C LEU A 66 -18.55 -6.94 7.03
N GLY A 67 -18.63 -7.37 8.30
CA GLY A 67 -17.95 -6.67 9.40
C GLY A 67 -16.43 -6.60 9.23
N ALA A 68 -15.81 -7.69 8.74
CA ALA A 68 -14.38 -7.70 8.42
C ALA A 68 -14.04 -6.69 7.31
N GLY A 69 -14.82 -6.65 6.22
CA GLY A 69 -14.66 -5.65 5.14
C GLY A 69 -14.82 -4.22 5.65
N MET A 70 -15.76 -3.96 6.55
CA MET A 70 -15.92 -2.63 7.19
C MET A 70 -14.71 -2.22 8.03
N VAL A 71 -14.12 -3.16 8.79
CA VAL A 71 -12.89 -2.88 9.57
C VAL A 71 -11.73 -2.59 8.64
N LEU A 72 -11.57 -3.35 7.55
CA LEU A 72 -10.56 -3.07 6.54
C LEU A 72 -10.75 -1.67 5.95
N ALA A 73 -11.98 -1.31 5.61
CA ALA A 73 -12.31 0.01 5.07
C ALA A 73 -11.95 1.17 6.00
N VAL A 74 -12.10 1.01 7.33
CA VAL A 74 -11.72 2.07 8.28
C VAL A 74 -10.23 2.39 8.17
N PHE A 75 -9.38 1.38 8.17
CA PHE A 75 -7.93 1.60 8.11
C PHE A 75 -7.48 2.04 6.73
N ASP A 76 -7.99 1.41 5.68
CA ASP A 76 -7.58 1.71 4.30
C ASP A 76 -8.06 3.10 3.85
N PHE A 77 -9.33 3.44 4.12
CA PHE A 77 -9.86 4.78 3.84
C PHE A 77 -9.09 5.86 4.59
N SER A 78 -8.80 5.64 5.88
CA SER A 78 -8.04 6.60 6.67
C SER A 78 -6.61 6.77 6.13
N ALA A 79 -5.99 5.66 5.67
CA ALA A 79 -4.69 5.68 5.03
C ALA A 79 -4.73 6.44 3.71
N PHE A 80 -5.69 6.14 2.82
CA PHE A 80 -5.84 6.85 1.55
C PHE A 80 -6.18 8.32 1.74
N LEU A 81 -7.00 8.67 2.72
CA LEU A 81 -7.32 10.07 3.01
C LEU A 81 -6.08 10.83 3.46
N ALA A 82 -5.33 10.29 4.42
CA ALA A 82 -4.07 10.90 4.87
C ALA A 82 -3.04 11.00 3.73
N GLN A 83 -2.90 9.96 2.89
CA GLN A 83 -2.05 9.95 1.70
C GLN A 83 -2.46 11.03 0.70
N THR A 84 -3.75 11.11 0.40
CA THR A 84 -4.28 12.01 -0.64
C THR A 84 -4.20 13.46 -0.19
N VAL A 85 -4.51 13.76 1.08
CA VAL A 85 -4.29 15.10 1.66
C VAL A 85 -2.79 15.40 1.73
N GLY A 86 -1.97 14.43 2.13
CA GLY A 86 -0.51 14.57 2.10
C GLY A 86 0.01 14.91 0.70
N LEU A 87 -0.52 14.25 -0.33
CA LEU A 87 -0.15 14.47 -1.73
C LEU A 87 -0.47 15.89 -2.21
N GLN A 88 -1.45 16.59 -1.65
CA GLN A 88 -1.69 18.01 -1.97
C GLN A 88 -0.48 18.88 -1.62
N HIS A 89 0.28 18.50 -0.59
CA HIS A 89 1.35 19.31 0.01
C HIS A 89 2.76 18.77 -0.26
N THR A 90 2.91 17.71 -1.05
CA THR A 90 4.20 17.12 -1.44
C THR A 90 4.19 16.70 -2.91
N THR A 91 5.30 16.17 -3.42
CA THR A 91 5.41 15.65 -4.79
C THR A 91 4.91 14.20 -4.90
N PRO A 92 4.48 13.75 -6.10
CA PRO A 92 4.10 12.36 -6.30
C PRO A 92 5.21 11.36 -5.95
N GLY A 93 6.46 11.66 -6.28
CA GLY A 93 7.61 10.81 -5.99
C GLY A 93 7.88 10.66 -4.50
N ILE A 94 7.91 11.78 -3.76
CA ILE A 94 8.07 11.76 -2.30
C ILE A 94 6.91 10.99 -1.65
N ASN A 95 5.67 11.28 -2.05
CA ASN A 95 4.49 10.58 -1.52
C ASN A 95 4.56 9.06 -1.76
N ALA A 96 4.94 8.63 -2.98
CA ALA A 96 5.08 7.22 -3.32
C ALA A 96 6.12 6.51 -2.45
N PHE A 97 7.32 7.09 -2.28
CA PHE A 97 8.38 6.48 -1.47
C PHE A 97 8.06 6.46 0.03
N LEU A 98 7.50 7.54 0.57
CA LEU A 98 7.10 7.57 1.98
C LEU A 98 5.96 6.59 2.25
N THR A 99 5.00 6.46 1.33
CA THR A 99 3.94 5.45 1.44
C THR A 99 4.54 4.04 1.48
N ALA A 100 5.47 3.70 0.59
CA ALA A 100 6.08 2.37 0.52
C ALA A 100 6.83 1.97 1.80
N THR A 101 7.12 2.90 2.72
CA THR A 101 7.67 2.57 4.03
C THR A 101 6.74 1.69 4.88
N TYR A 102 5.45 1.54 4.49
CA TYR A 102 4.55 0.56 5.12
C TYR A 102 5.17 -0.84 5.18
N CYS A 103 5.94 -1.24 4.17
CA CYS A 103 6.64 -2.53 4.14
C CYS A 103 7.55 -2.70 5.36
N VAL A 104 8.25 -1.64 5.77
CA VAL A 104 9.13 -1.65 6.94
C VAL A 104 8.34 -1.59 8.24
N VAL A 105 7.17 -0.95 8.24
CA VAL A 105 6.29 -0.81 9.42
C VAL A 105 5.51 -2.09 9.72
N VAL A 106 5.15 -2.88 8.70
CA VAL A 106 4.35 -4.12 8.85
C VAL A 106 4.85 -5.08 9.92
N PRO A 107 6.15 -5.43 10.05
CA PRO A 107 6.61 -6.32 11.12
C PRO A 107 6.34 -5.78 12.54
N PHE A 108 6.39 -4.46 12.71
CA PHE A 108 6.09 -3.82 14.00
C PHE A 108 4.58 -3.78 14.26
N ALA A 109 3.76 -3.54 13.23
CA ALA A 109 2.31 -3.67 13.33
C ALA A 109 1.90 -5.12 13.70
N TRP A 110 2.54 -6.13 13.11
CA TRP A 110 2.38 -7.54 13.50
C TRP A 110 2.76 -7.78 14.96
N TRP A 111 3.84 -7.19 15.43
CA TRP A 111 4.25 -7.33 16.83
C TRP A 111 3.22 -6.76 17.79
N VAL A 112 2.73 -5.54 17.54
CA VAL A 112 1.73 -4.89 18.40
C VAL A 112 0.40 -5.65 18.38
N LEU A 113 -0.10 -6.02 17.20
CA LEU A 113 -1.44 -6.58 17.02
C LEU A 113 -1.50 -8.10 17.26
N MET A 114 -0.46 -8.82 16.86
CA MET A 114 -0.43 -10.30 16.88
C MET A 114 0.66 -10.85 17.79
N ARG A 115 1.38 -10.01 18.54
CA ARG A 115 2.47 -10.35 19.48
C ARG A 115 3.63 -11.14 18.84
N LYS A 116 3.80 -11.07 17.52
CA LYS A 116 4.94 -11.66 16.80
C LYS A 116 6.09 -10.65 16.74
N ARG A 117 7.16 -10.90 17.47
CA ARG A 117 8.33 -9.98 17.55
C ARG A 117 9.03 -9.82 16.21
N PRO A 118 9.41 -8.58 15.82
CA PRO A 118 10.23 -8.34 14.64
C PRO A 118 11.63 -8.95 14.82
N SER A 119 12.25 -9.35 13.71
CA SER A 119 13.63 -9.81 13.71
C SER A 119 14.62 -8.67 13.81
N PHE A 120 15.89 -8.97 14.11
CA PHE A 120 16.95 -7.98 14.08
C PHE A 120 17.13 -7.30 12.73
N PHE A 121 16.82 -8.02 11.63
CA PHE A 121 16.86 -7.45 10.29
C PHE A 121 15.74 -6.44 10.06
N ASN A 122 14.54 -6.68 10.60
CA ASN A 122 13.44 -5.72 10.55
C ASN A 122 13.80 -4.44 11.34
N ILE A 123 14.44 -4.58 12.50
CA ILE A 123 14.89 -3.43 13.31
C ILE A 123 15.98 -2.64 12.58
N GLY A 124 16.95 -3.34 11.96
CA GLY A 124 18.00 -2.70 11.15
C GLY A 124 17.40 -1.98 9.92
N ALA A 125 16.45 -2.61 9.22
CA ALA A 125 15.73 -2.01 8.09
C ALA A 125 14.99 -0.74 8.53
N ALA A 126 14.31 -0.76 9.70
CA ALA A 126 13.64 0.41 10.24
C ALA A 126 14.64 1.57 10.54
N GLY A 127 15.81 1.27 11.08
CA GLY A 127 16.87 2.27 11.27
C GLY A 127 17.32 2.93 9.95
N ILE A 128 17.55 2.12 8.90
CA ILE A 128 17.90 2.62 7.56
C ILE A 128 16.76 3.46 6.99
N ALA A 129 15.51 2.99 7.12
CA ALA A 129 14.34 3.72 6.62
C ALA A 129 14.18 5.08 7.30
N VAL A 130 14.38 5.18 8.63
CA VAL A 130 14.30 6.46 9.37
C VAL A 130 15.30 7.47 8.82
N VAL A 131 16.54 7.07 8.54
CA VAL A 131 17.55 7.96 7.93
C VAL A 131 17.12 8.39 6.53
N GLY A 132 16.61 7.46 5.71
CA GLY A 132 16.09 7.77 4.38
C GLY A 132 14.90 8.73 4.41
N ILE A 133 13.92 8.50 5.31
CA ILE A 133 12.76 9.37 5.53
C ILE A 133 13.22 10.77 5.94
N TRP A 134 14.18 10.87 6.86
CA TRP A 134 14.73 12.16 7.27
C TRP A 134 15.33 12.93 6.10
N LEU A 135 16.12 12.28 5.25
CA LEU A 135 16.70 12.90 4.06
C LEU A 135 15.64 13.38 3.05
N VAL A 136 14.56 12.63 2.88
CA VAL A 136 13.48 12.97 1.93
C VAL A 136 12.58 14.08 2.48
N SER A 137 12.25 14.03 3.77
CA SER A 137 11.16 14.83 4.36
C SER A 137 11.61 16.15 4.99
N VAL A 138 12.88 16.25 5.40
CA VAL A 138 13.37 17.45 6.10
C VAL A 138 13.68 18.57 5.11
N THR A 139 12.98 19.69 5.24
CA THR A 139 13.30 20.94 4.55
C THR A 139 14.14 21.82 5.46
N THR A 140 15.14 22.48 4.86
CA THR A 140 16.00 23.42 5.58
C THR A 140 15.57 24.85 5.20
N SER A 141 14.84 25.48 6.10
CA SER A 141 14.50 26.91 5.98
C SER A 141 15.31 27.67 7.03
N GLY A 142 16.49 28.15 6.63
CA GLY A 142 17.41 28.82 7.55
C GLY A 142 18.03 27.85 8.56
N GLN A 143 17.88 28.11 9.87
CA GLN A 143 18.46 27.29 10.94
C GLN A 143 17.49 26.23 11.53
N THR A 144 16.25 26.13 11.01
CA THR A 144 15.25 25.18 11.52
C THR A 144 15.06 23.99 10.57
N PHE A 145 15.17 22.79 11.14
CA PHE A 145 14.79 21.55 10.47
C PHE A 145 13.31 21.29 10.74
N SER A 146 12.49 21.17 9.71
CA SER A 146 11.07 20.81 9.85
C SER A 146 10.70 19.71 8.86
N ILE A 147 9.86 18.77 9.29
CA ILE A 147 9.22 17.83 8.41
C ILE A 147 7.98 18.51 7.83
N GLY A 148 7.81 18.47 6.51
CA GLY A 148 6.65 19.07 5.86
C GLY A 148 5.33 18.41 6.30
N PHE A 149 4.24 19.17 6.21
CA PHE A 149 2.91 18.67 6.55
C PHE A 149 2.49 17.50 5.64
N GLY A 150 2.79 17.58 4.33
CA GLY A 150 2.50 16.52 3.35
C GLY A 150 3.22 15.23 3.66
N GLU A 151 4.51 15.32 3.99
CA GLU A 151 5.35 14.19 4.37
C GLU A 151 4.88 13.55 5.67
N SER A 152 4.50 14.36 6.66
CA SER A 152 3.98 13.89 7.95
C SER A 152 2.70 13.08 7.75
N LEU A 153 1.74 13.58 6.96
CA LEU A 153 0.50 12.86 6.65
C LEU A 153 0.77 11.58 5.86
N THR A 154 1.71 11.61 4.92
CA THR A 154 2.10 10.42 4.16
C THR A 154 2.73 9.35 5.06
N MET A 155 3.51 9.73 6.06
CA MET A 155 4.02 8.79 7.07
C MET A 155 2.90 8.19 7.94
N VAL A 156 1.92 9.00 8.33
CA VAL A 156 0.72 8.48 9.01
C VAL A 156 -0.02 7.47 8.13
N SER A 157 -0.18 7.77 6.83
CA SER A 157 -0.82 6.83 5.89
C SER A 157 -0.06 5.52 5.80
N SER A 158 1.27 5.56 5.76
CA SER A 158 2.13 4.36 5.75
C SER A 158 1.88 3.46 6.97
N VAL A 159 1.75 4.03 8.16
CA VAL A 159 1.41 3.27 9.38
C VAL A 159 0.02 2.65 9.29
N LEU A 160 -0.97 3.40 8.79
CA LEU A 160 -2.34 2.92 8.63
C LEU A 160 -2.43 1.80 7.59
N PHE A 161 -1.72 1.91 6.45
CA PHE A 161 -1.59 0.82 5.48
C PHE A 161 -0.94 -0.42 6.07
N ALA A 162 0.11 -0.26 6.89
CA ALA A 162 0.73 -1.39 7.57
C ALA A 162 -0.26 -2.13 8.50
N VAL A 163 -1.07 -1.39 9.27
CA VAL A 163 -2.14 -1.95 10.10
C VAL A 163 -3.20 -2.64 9.24
N HIS A 164 -3.64 -2.00 8.16
CA HIS A 164 -4.59 -2.57 7.19
C HIS A 164 -4.08 -3.91 6.65
N ILE A 165 -2.83 -4.00 6.19
CA ILE A 165 -2.22 -5.22 5.66
C ILE A 165 -2.25 -6.37 6.69
N VAL A 166 -1.97 -6.07 7.97
CA VAL A 166 -2.07 -7.06 9.05
C VAL A 166 -3.49 -7.60 9.19
N PHE A 167 -4.50 -6.73 9.16
CA PHE A 167 -5.90 -7.16 9.22
C PHE A 167 -6.35 -7.89 7.96
N VAL A 168 -5.92 -7.47 6.76
CA VAL A 168 -6.17 -8.22 5.52
C VAL A 168 -5.67 -9.64 5.65
N SER A 169 -4.40 -9.82 6.04
CA SER A 169 -3.81 -11.16 6.24
C SER A 169 -4.63 -11.98 7.22
N LYS A 170 -5.10 -11.37 8.32
CA LYS A 170 -5.88 -12.08 9.34
C LYS A 170 -7.28 -12.47 8.88
N PHE A 171 -7.95 -11.59 8.15
CA PHE A 171 -9.33 -11.85 7.73
C PHE A 171 -9.41 -12.77 6.51
N THR A 172 -8.41 -12.76 5.61
CA THR A 172 -8.34 -13.66 4.45
C THR A 172 -8.04 -15.12 4.84
N GLU A 173 -7.59 -15.40 6.07
CA GLU A 173 -7.54 -16.77 6.60
C GLU A 173 -8.93 -17.42 6.68
N LYS A 174 -10.01 -16.62 6.83
CA LYS A 174 -11.37 -17.10 7.12
C LYS A 174 -12.40 -16.67 6.09
N HIS A 175 -12.10 -15.68 5.26
CA HIS A 175 -13.03 -15.08 4.32
C HIS A 175 -12.41 -14.98 2.94
N ASP A 176 -13.24 -15.00 1.91
CA ASP A 176 -12.81 -14.82 0.53
C ASP A 176 -12.26 -13.40 0.29
N ALA A 177 -11.01 -13.31 -0.16
CA ALA A 177 -10.30 -12.04 -0.32
C ALA A 177 -10.99 -11.07 -1.30
N LEU A 178 -11.50 -11.58 -2.44
CA LEU A 178 -12.17 -10.72 -3.43
C LEU A 178 -13.51 -10.21 -2.92
N MET A 179 -14.24 -11.02 -2.15
CA MET A 179 -15.47 -10.56 -1.49
C MET A 179 -15.18 -9.50 -0.43
N LEU A 180 -14.12 -9.68 0.39
CA LEU A 180 -13.68 -8.65 1.33
C LEU A 180 -13.36 -7.34 0.63
N THR A 181 -12.66 -7.38 -0.51
CA THR A 181 -12.36 -6.19 -1.32
C THR A 181 -13.62 -5.46 -1.79
N VAL A 182 -14.66 -6.21 -2.20
CA VAL A 182 -15.96 -5.59 -2.58
C VAL A 182 -16.57 -4.83 -1.42
N PHE A 183 -16.64 -5.45 -0.24
CA PHE A 183 -17.22 -4.81 0.96
C PHE A 183 -16.38 -3.64 1.44
N GLN A 184 -15.06 -3.77 1.40
CA GLN A 184 -14.11 -2.73 1.71
C GLN A 184 -14.33 -1.51 0.82
N PHE A 185 -14.30 -1.66 -0.51
CA PHE A 185 -14.45 -0.54 -1.44
C PHE A 185 -15.81 0.15 -1.34
N ILE A 186 -16.92 -0.60 -1.18
CA ILE A 186 -18.23 0.02 -0.98
C ILE A 186 -18.25 0.83 0.32
N THR A 187 -17.69 0.30 1.40
CA THR A 187 -17.64 0.99 2.69
C THR A 187 -16.73 2.22 2.64
N GLU A 188 -15.58 2.13 1.99
CA GLU A 188 -14.66 3.27 1.75
C GLU A 188 -15.34 4.37 0.94
N GLY A 189 -16.06 3.98 -0.11
CA GLY A 189 -16.87 4.90 -0.90
C GLY A 189 -17.90 5.64 -0.06
N CYS A 190 -18.63 4.91 0.80
CA CYS A 190 -19.57 5.51 1.75
C CYS A 190 -18.85 6.48 2.72
N PHE A 191 -17.71 6.08 3.29
CA PHE A 191 -16.94 6.96 4.19
C PHE A 191 -16.47 8.22 3.47
N GLY A 192 -15.94 8.08 2.26
CA GLY A 192 -15.51 9.22 1.45
C GLY A 192 -16.65 10.20 1.16
N CYS A 193 -17.82 9.70 0.77
CA CYS A 193 -19.00 10.53 0.54
C CYS A 193 -19.49 11.21 1.83
N ILE A 194 -19.50 10.50 2.97
CA ILE A 194 -19.93 11.07 4.26
C ILE A 194 -18.94 12.14 4.72
N VAL A 195 -17.63 11.83 4.72
CA VAL A 195 -16.59 12.77 5.13
C VAL A 195 -16.60 13.99 4.20
N GLY A 196 -16.68 13.78 2.89
CA GLY A 196 -16.76 14.87 1.91
C GLY A 196 -17.99 15.76 2.15
N ALA A 197 -19.15 15.18 2.40
CA ALA A 197 -20.38 15.94 2.65
C ALA A 197 -20.32 16.78 3.95
N VAL A 198 -19.55 16.33 4.94
CA VAL A 198 -19.44 17.02 6.25
C VAL A 198 -18.30 18.05 6.26
N THR A 199 -17.17 17.75 5.58
CA THR A 199 -15.93 18.53 5.74
C THR A 199 -15.50 19.30 4.50
N GLU A 200 -16.03 18.98 3.33
CA GLU A 200 -15.58 19.52 2.05
C GLU A 200 -16.74 20.10 1.25
N THR A 201 -16.42 21.00 0.34
CA THR A 201 -17.42 21.51 -0.61
C THR A 201 -17.66 20.49 -1.73
N LEU A 202 -18.92 20.33 -2.15
CA LEU A 202 -19.24 19.46 -3.27
C LEU A 202 -18.53 19.96 -4.55
N PRO A 203 -17.85 19.06 -5.32
CA PRO A 203 -17.24 19.44 -6.56
C PRO A 203 -18.27 20.04 -7.54
N THR A 204 -17.95 21.20 -8.07
CA THR A 204 -18.82 21.87 -9.05
C THR A 204 -18.77 21.18 -10.41
N ALA A 205 -19.80 21.31 -11.24
CA ALA A 205 -19.80 20.77 -12.59
C ALA A 205 -18.63 21.27 -13.46
N ALA A 206 -18.07 22.45 -13.15
CA ALA A 206 -16.90 23.00 -13.84
C ALA A 206 -15.63 22.16 -13.67
N VAL A 207 -15.52 21.38 -12.60
CA VAL A 207 -14.38 20.46 -12.36
C VAL A 207 -14.48 19.21 -13.25
N ILE A 208 -15.68 18.85 -13.72
CA ILE A 208 -15.94 17.63 -14.50
C ILE A 208 -15.54 17.87 -15.98
N THR A 209 -14.25 17.98 -16.21
CA THR A 209 -13.68 18.07 -17.57
C THR A 209 -13.44 16.67 -18.14
N PRO A 210 -13.36 16.51 -19.49
CA PRO A 210 -13.00 15.21 -20.10
C PRO A 210 -11.69 14.63 -19.54
N THR A 211 -10.72 15.48 -19.24
CA THR A 211 -9.43 15.07 -18.64
C THR A 211 -9.63 14.48 -17.25
N ILE A 212 -10.36 15.17 -16.37
CA ILE A 212 -10.64 14.67 -15.00
C ILE A 212 -11.47 13.38 -15.04
N VAL A 213 -12.45 13.29 -15.94
CA VAL A 213 -13.21 12.05 -16.12
C VAL A 213 -12.31 10.90 -16.57
N GLY A 214 -11.39 11.13 -17.51
CA GLY A 214 -10.41 10.12 -17.95
C GLY A 214 -9.45 9.70 -16.82
N GLN A 215 -8.94 10.66 -16.05
CA GLN A 215 -8.09 10.41 -14.88
C GLN A 215 -8.84 9.62 -13.80
N MET A 216 -10.07 10.00 -13.47
CA MET A 216 -10.91 9.25 -12.55
C MET A 216 -11.23 7.83 -13.06
N ALA A 217 -11.54 7.67 -14.35
CA ALA A 217 -11.72 6.36 -14.94
C ALA A 217 -10.45 5.49 -14.82
N PHE A 218 -9.27 6.06 -15.04
CA PHE A 218 -8.00 5.38 -14.80
C PHE A 218 -7.86 4.92 -13.34
N LEU A 219 -8.12 5.80 -12.37
CA LEU A 219 -8.02 5.48 -10.95
C LEU A 219 -9.02 4.38 -10.54
N ILE A 220 -10.24 4.43 -11.07
CA ILE A 220 -11.30 3.45 -10.77
C ILE A 220 -10.96 2.09 -11.40
N VAL A 221 -10.71 2.08 -12.72
CA VAL A 221 -10.57 0.83 -13.47
C VAL A 221 -9.19 0.21 -13.29
N PHE A 222 -8.13 0.97 -13.55
CA PHE A 222 -6.77 0.43 -13.52
C PHE A 222 -6.20 0.37 -12.12
N ALA A 223 -6.20 1.48 -11.37
CA ALA A 223 -5.55 1.53 -10.06
C ALA A 223 -6.37 0.84 -8.95
N SER A 224 -7.70 0.77 -9.05
CA SER A 224 -8.51 0.05 -8.07
C SER A 224 -8.88 -1.35 -8.57
N ILE A 225 -9.66 -1.51 -9.64
CA ILE A 225 -10.20 -2.82 -10.04
C ILE A 225 -9.11 -3.75 -10.57
N ILE A 226 -8.33 -3.31 -11.55
CA ILE A 226 -7.36 -4.18 -12.25
C ILE A 226 -6.15 -4.46 -11.35
N ALA A 227 -5.52 -3.44 -10.77
CA ALA A 227 -4.31 -3.63 -9.97
C ALA A 227 -4.56 -4.48 -8.71
N PHE A 228 -5.66 -4.23 -7.96
CA PHE A 228 -6.05 -5.09 -6.84
C PHE A 228 -6.46 -6.49 -7.31
N GLY A 229 -7.13 -6.63 -8.46
CA GLY A 229 -7.46 -7.94 -9.05
C GLY A 229 -6.21 -8.73 -9.40
N ILE A 230 -5.22 -8.11 -10.04
CA ILE A 230 -3.91 -8.70 -10.35
C ILE A 230 -3.20 -9.12 -9.06
N GLN A 231 -3.13 -8.24 -8.07
CA GLN A 231 -2.50 -8.54 -6.78
C GLN A 231 -3.13 -9.77 -6.12
N ASN A 232 -4.45 -9.77 -5.96
CA ASN A 232 -5.16 -10.84 -5.25
C ASN A 232 -5.03 -12.19 -5.96
N VAL A 233 -5.08 -12.22 -7.30
CA VAL A 233 -4.89 -13.44 -8.09
C VAL A 233 -3.44 -13.91 -8.02
N SER A 234 -2.47 -13.00 -8.17
CA SER A 234 -1.05 -13.37 -8.22
C SER A 234 -0.52 -13.89 -6.89
N LEU A 235 -1.05 -13.39 -5.74
CA LEU A 235 -0.68 -13.87 -4.41
C LEU A 235 -0.99 -15.37 -4.18
N ALA A 236 -1.89 -15.96 -4.96
CA ALA A 236 -2.14 -17.41 -4.91
C ALA A 236 -1.05 -18.24 -5.61
N TYR A 237 -0.22 -17.64 -6.47
CA TYR A 237 0.74 -18.34 -7.34
C TYR A 237 2.19 -17.88 -7.17
N VAL A 238 2.42 -16.79 -6.45
CA VAL A 238 3.76 -16.22 -6.21
C VAL A 238 4.03 -16.22 -4.71
N ASN A 239 5.27 -16.56 -4.33
CA ASN A 239 5.68 -16.51 -2.94
C ASN A 239 5.43 -15.10 -2.35
N PRO A 240 4.81 -14.96 -1.15
CA PRO A 240 4.47 -13.67 -0.56
C PRO A 240 5.62 -12.66 -0.50
N SER A 241 6.83 -13.08 -0.11
CA SER A 241 8.00 -12.21 -0.07
C SER A 241 8.42 -11.70 -1.46
N GLN A 242 8.28 -12.54 -2.50
CA GLN A 242 8.55 -12.12 -3.87
C GLN A 242 7.47 -11.16 -4.38
N ALA A 243 6.22 -11.40 -4.02
CA ALA A 243 5.11 -10.54 -4.40
C ALA A 243 5.26 -9.15 -3.75
N ALA A 244 5.55 -9.07 -2.44
CA ALA A 244 5.78 -7.83 -1.72
C ALA A 244 6.94 -7.02 -2.32
N LEU A 245 8.05 -7.70 -2.67
CA LEU A 245 9.18 -7.06 -3.34
C LEU A 245 8.78 -6.47 -4.71
N LEU A 246 8.02 -7.23 -5.52
CA LEU A 246 7.60 -6.74 -6.84
C LEU A 246 6.63 -5.58 -6.73
N LEU A 247 5.72 -5.61 -5.74
CA LEU A 247 4.79 -4.52 -5.50
C LEU A 247 5.50 -3.27 -4.95
N SER A 248 6.56 -3.40 -4.16
CA SER A 248 7.33 -2.24 -3.67
C SER A 248 7.98 -1.42 -4.78
N LEU A 249 8.08 -1.97 -6.01
CA LEU A 249 8.48 -1.21 -7.19
C LEU A 249 7.53 -0.07 -7.52
N GLU A 250 6.33 -0.02 -6.94
CA GLU A 250 5.41 1.11 -7.08
C GLU A 250 6.08 2.45 -6.69
N SER A 251 6.95 2.44 -5.68
CA SER A 251 7.69 3.63 -5.27
C SER A 251 8.72 4.06 -6.30
N VAL A 252 9.40 3.10 -6.93
CA VAL A 252 10.36 3.37 -8.01
C VAL A 252 9.64 3.93 -9.24
N PHE A 253 8.53 3.32 -9.65
CA PHE A 253 7.70 3.82 -10.74
C PHE A 253 7.07 5.17 -10.41
N GLY A 254 6.65 5.39 -9.15
CA GLY A 254 6.11 6.67 -8.68
C GLY A 254 7.09 7.81 -8.86
N VAL A 255 8.35 7.63 -8.45
CA VAL A 255 9.41 8.62 -8.69
C VAL A 255 9.71 8.77 -10.19
N LEU A 256 9.82 7.66 -10.92
CA LEU A 256 10.07 7.71 -12.35
C LEU A 256 9.02 8.55 -13.08
N PHE A 257 7.74 8.30 -12.84
CA PHE A 257 6.65 9.06 -13.45
C PHE A 257 6.58 10.49 -12.91
N SER A 258 6.90 10.73 -11.64
CA SER A 258 6.96 12.08 -11.08
C SER A 258 8.03 12.93 -11.76
N VAL A 259 9.22 12.38 -11.99
CA VAL A 259 10.29 13.07 -12.73
C VAL A 259 9.89 13.32 -14.18
N LEU A 260 9.38 12.29 -14.88
CA LEU A 260 9.09 12.36 -16.30
C LEU A 260 7.88 13.22 -16.64
N LEU A 261 6.84 13.18 -15.82
CA LEU A 261 5.53 13.77 -16.14
C LEU A 261 5.18 14.98 -15.28
N TYR A 262 5.68 15.01 -14.04
CA TYR A 262 5.41 16.11 -13.09
C TYR A 262 6.58 17.09 -12.97
N GLY A 263 7.75 16.75 -13.55
CA GLY A 263 8.94 17.62 -13.54
C GLY A 263 9.63 17.70 -12.17
N GLU A 264 9.48 16.67 -11.32
CA GLU A 264 10.15 16.64 -10.01
C GLU A 264 11.66 16.67 -10.15
N VAL A 265 12.30 17.64 -9.48
CA VAL A 265 13.75 17.82 -9.55
C VAL A 265 14.44 16.89 -8.57
N MET A 266 15.23 15.96 -9.09
CA MET A 266 16.00 14.99 -8.30
C MET A 266 17.29 15.62 -7.76
N THR A 267 17.27 16.00 -6.49
CA THR A 267 18.49 16.42 -5.79
C THR A 267 19.27 15.19 -5.30
N SER A 268 20.59 15.31 -5.11
CA SER A 268 21.42 14.24 -4.55
C SER A 268 20.90 13.74 -3.20
N ARG A 269 20.34 14.64 -2.39
CA ARG A 269 19.71 14.31 -1.11
C ARG A 269 18.50 13.40 -1.27
N LEU A 270 17.59 13.73 -2.21
CA LEU A 270 16.41 12.90 -2.52
C LEU A 270 16.83 11.53 -3.04
N LEU A 271 17.81 11.47 -3.97
CA LEU A 271 18.33 10.20 -4.49
C LEU A 271 18.89 9.31 -3.40
N VAL A 272 19.71 9.84 -2.49
CA VAL A 272 20.26 9.07 -1.36
C VAL A 272 19.13 8.63 -0.42
N GLY A 273 18.18 9.52 -0.11
CA GLY A 273 17.05 9.19 0.75
C GLY A 273 16.18 8.07 0.17
N PHE A 274 15.84 8.15 -1.10
CA PHE A 274 15.08 7.10 -1.81
C PHE A 274 15.87 5.78 -1.87
N ALA A 275 17.18 5.83 -2.16
CA ALA A 275 18.02 4.64 -2.16
C ALA A 275 18.05 3.95 -0.79
N LEU A 276 18.16 4.71 0.31
CA LEU A 276 18.11 4.16 1.67
C LEU A 276 16.76 3.53 2.00
N ILE A 277 15.65 4.19 1.68
CA ILE A 277 14.30 3.62 1.89
C ILE A 277 14.17 2.33 1.07
N PHE A 278 14.60 2.33 -0.19
CA PHE A 278 14.53 1.14 -1.03
C PHE A 278 15.40 -0.01 -0.49
N VAL A 279 16.62 0.27 -0.03
CA VAL A 279 17.48 -0.72 0.65
C VAL A 279 16.81 -1.25 1.91
N ALA A 280 16.15 -0.41 2.71
CA ALA A 280 15.41 -0.85 3.89
C ALA A 280 14.27 -1.82 3.50
N ILE A 281 13.52 -1.53 2.44
CA ILE A 281 12.48 -2.41 1.90
C ILE A 281 13.09 -3.74 1.46
N LEU A 282 14.20 -3.73 0.72
CA LEU A 282 14.90 -4.95 0.28
C LEU A 282 15.38 -5.80 1.47
N VAL A 283 15.95 -5.17 2.50
CA VAL A 283 16.38 -5.88 3.71
C VAL A 283 15.17 -6.52 4.40
N ASN A 284 14.07 -5.81 4.52
CA ASN A 284 12.86 -6.29 5.17
C ASN A 284 12.18 -7.43 4.41
N GLU A 285 12.01 -7.30 3.10
CA GLU A 285 11.21 -8.22 2.27
C GLU A 285 12.03 -9.40 1.72
N VAL A 286 13.36 -9.27 1.61
CA VAL A 286 14.20 -10.29 1.00
C VAL A 286 15.17 -10.93 2.00
N VAL A 287 15.89 -10.11 2.78
CA VAL A 287 16.95 -10.61 3.66
C VAL A 287 16.36 -11.23 4.92
N ALA A 288 15.48 -10.51 5.61
CA ALA A 288 14.89 -10.98 6.86
C ALA A 288 14.19 -12.35 6.72
N PRO A 289 13.25 -12.57 5.77
CA PRO A 289 12.58 -13.87 5.63
C PRO A 289 13.53 -15.02 5.28
N ARG A 290 14.57 -14.78 4.45
CA ARG A 290 15.54 -15.80 4.08
C ARG A 290 16.38 -16.27 5.24
N VAL A 291 16.81 -15.34 6.11
CA VAL A 291 17.61 -15.66 7.28
C VAL A 291 16.76 -16.36 8.34
N GLU A 292 15.52 -15.93 8.52
CA GLU A 292 14.57 -16.59 9.43
C GLU A 292 14.27 -18.03 8.99
N ALA A 293 14.02 -18.25 7.70
CA ALA A 293 13.80 -19.59 7.15
C ALA A 293 15.04 -20.49 7.37
N LYS A 294 16.25 -19.99 7.13
CA LYS A 294 17.48 -20.75 7.40
C LYS A 294 17.64 -21.09 8.89
N ARG A 295 17.36 -20.14 9.79
CA ARG A 295 17.43 -20.38 11.23
C ARG A 295 16.42 -21.43 11.69
N ALA A 296 15.20 -21.40 11.14
CA ALA A 296 14.17 -22.40 11.44
C ALA A 296 14.61 -23.81 11.00
N ILE A 297 15.19 -23.95 9.80
CA ILE A 297 15.71 -25.24 9.30
C ILE A 297 16.85 -25.77 10.20
N VAL A 298 17.79 -24.89 10.60
CA VAL A 298 18.90 -25.30 11.49
C VAL A 298 18.42 -25.67 12.88
N ALA A 299 17.42 -24.96 13.41
CA ALA A 299 16.82 -25.30 14.71
C ALA A 299 16.13 -26.65 14.66
N PHE A 300 15.29 -26.90 13.63
CA PHE A 300 14.62 -28.20 13.42
C PHE A 300 15.61 -29.36 13.29
N GLY A 301 16.69 -29.18 12.50
CA GLY A 301 17.72 -30.20 12.37
C GLY A 301 18.45 -30.50 13.68
N ARG A 302 18.65 -29.48 14.54
CA ARG A 302 19.28 -29.64 15.86
C ARG A 302 18.39 -30.38 16.87
N ASP A 303 17.07 -30.08 16.83
CA ASP A 303 16.12 -30.75 17.72
C ASP A 303 15.94 -32.23 17.32
N LYS A 304 15.85 -32.52 16.02
CA LYS A 304 15.81 -33.89 15.50
C LYS A 304 17.07 -34.69 15.86
N TRP A 305 18.25 -34.07 15.80
CA TRP A 305 19.51 -34.72 16.19
C TRP A 305 19.60 -35.02 17.69
N LYS A 306 18.91 -34.23 18.55
CA LYS A 306 18.79 -34.49 19.98
C LYS A 306 17.81 -35.63 20.32
N GLU A 307 16.79 -35.85 19.46
CA GLU A 307 15.82 -36.92 19.62
C GLU A 307 16.35 -38.27 19.06
N ASP A 308 17.07 -38.23 17.93
CA ASP A 308 17.56 -39.43 17.19
C ASP A 308 19.06 -39.68 17.40
N GLY A 309 19.77 -38.87 18.20
CA GLY A 309 21.21 -39.04 18.48
C GLY A 309 21.50 -40.30 19.30
N PRO A 310 22.74 -40.85 19.23
CA PRO A 310 23.10 -42.05 19.96
C PRO A 310 22.89 -41.83 21.45
N HIS A 311 22.03 -42.64 22.05
CA HIS A 311 21.92 -42.75 23.48
C HIS A 311 23.14 -43.55 23.97
N ASP A 312 24.15 -42.87 24.47
CA ASP A 312 25.27 -43.50 25.19
C ASP A 312 24.82 -43.97 26.58
#